data_b9d8a8c7b23116203af0f10d5f358e32
#
_entry.id   b9d8a8c7b23116203af0f10d5f358e32
#
_cell.length_a   1.000
_cell.length_b   1.000
_cell.length_c   1.000
_cell.angle_alpha   90.00
_cell.angle_beta   90.00
_cell.angle_gamma   90.00
#
_symmetry.space_group_name_H-M   'P 1'
#
loop_
_entity.id
_entity.type
_entity.pdbx_description
1 polymer ?
#
loop_
_entity_poly.entity_id
_entity_poly.type
_entity_poly.pdbx_seq_one_letter_code
_entity_poly.pdbx_strand_id
1 'polypeptide(L)'
;MSGSVSDALPSAPPAQRPRALIVVVGVLAAAVVASLGNAVVALLALAAGASDKLDALHPPAYAPLTVIGTVLGAVGWAAVRHFSKQPARVLRWLVPVVVVVSFVPDLGLLSGSVPGGGPLAAVSLMVMHVVVAAVAVPTYRRVLPLPAG
;
A
#
# COMPACT_ATOMS: atom_id res chain seq x y z
N MET A 1 52.82 3.61 -44.76
CA MET A 1 52.27 3.94 -43.39
C MET A 1 50.78 3.67 -43.43
N SER A 2 50.38 2.46 -43.03
CA SER A 2 48.98 2.05 -42.95
C SER A 2 48.53 2.22 -41.52
N GLY A 3 47.74 3.27 -41.26
CA GLY A 3 47.08 3.45 -39.96
C GLY A 3 45.83 2.58 -39.89
N SER A 4 45.83 1.57 -39.06
CA SER A 4 44.61 0.81 -38.72
C SER A 4 43.75 1.65 -37.77
N VAL A 5 42.64 2.15 -38.29
CA VAL A 5 41.59 2.74 -37.47
C VAL A 5 40.86 1.59 -36.79
N SER A 6 41.11 1.37 -35.50
CA SER A 6 40.33 0.46 -34.69
C SER A 6 38.96 1.14 -34.44
N ASP A 7 37.95 0.73 -35.22
CA ASP A 7 36.54 1.02 -34.91
C ASP A 7 36.16 0.37 -33.56
N ALA A 8 36.33 1.11 -32.49
CA ALA A 8 35.79 0.71 -31.19
C ALA A 8 34.25 0.76 -31.28
N LEU A 9 33.63 -0.42 -31.36
CA LEU A 9 32.16 -0.54 -31.27
C LEU A 9 31.65 0.16 -29.99
N PRO A 10 30.63 1.00 -30.11
CA PRO A 10 30.08 1.64 -28.94
C PRO A 10 29.56 0.57 -27.96
N SER A 11 30.05 0.61 -26.73
CA SER A 11 29.58 -0.29 -25.66
C SER A 11 28.07 -0.12 -25.49
N ALA A 12 27.33 -1.24 -25.58
CA ALA A 12 25.91 -1.25 -25.37
C ALA A 12 25.57 -0.63 -23.99
N PRO A 13 24.57 0.27 -23.90
CA PRO A 13 24.20 0.86 -22.64
C PRO A 13 23.78 -0.25 -21.66
N PRO A 14 24.13 -0.14 -20.36
CA PRO A 14 23.76 -1.14 -19.36
C PRO A 14 22.26 -1.34 -19.38
N ALA A 15 21.82 -2.59 -19.41
CA ALA A 15 20.41 -2.97 -19.41
C ALA A 15 19.74 -2.37 -18.18
N GLN A 16 18.98 -1.30 -18.38
CA GLN A 16 18.18 -0.69 -17.33
C GLN A 16 17.09 -1.70 -16.95
N ARG A 17 17.13 -2.22 -15.71
CA ARG A 17 16.03 -3.02 -15.18
C ARG A 17 14.75 -2.23 -15.41
N PRO A 18 13.72 -2.80 -16.06
CA PRO A 18 12.52 -2.06 -16.39
C PRO A 18 11.95 -1.47 -15.11
N ARG A 19 11.80 -0.16 -15.05
CA ARG A 19 11.23 0.58 -13.91
C ARG A 19 9.92 -0.06 -13.42
N ALA A 20 9.15 -0.65 -14.34
CA ALA A 20 7.94 -1.38 -14.04
C ALA A 20 8.16 -2.56 -13.08
N LEU A 21 9.24 -3.35 -13.25
CA LEU A 21 9.53 -4.47 -12.36
C LEU A 21 9.82 -4.01 -10.93
N ILE A 22 10.57 -2.91 -10.78
CA ILE A 22 10.87 -2.34 -9.46
C ILE A 22 9.58 -1.87 -8.77
N VAL A 23 8.67 -1.26 -9.51
CA VAL A 23 7.36 -0.83 -8.98
C VAL A 23 6.54 -2.04 -8.55
N VAL A 24 6.40 -3.04 -9.41
CA VAL A 24 5.62 -4.26 -9.11
C VAL A 24 6.17 -4.97 -7.88
N VAL A 25 7.48 -5.23 -7.83
CA VAL A 25 8.13 -5.89 -6.69
C VAL A 25 7.97 -5.06 -5.42
N GLY A 26 8.13 -3.74 -5.50
CA GLY A 26 7.96 -2.85 -4.34
C GLY A 26 6.53 -2.85 -3.80
N VAL A 27 5.53 -2.79 -4.69
CA VAL A 27 4.11 -2.84 -4.30
C VAL A 27 3.74 -4.20 -3.68
N LEU A 28 4.21 -5.30 -4.28
CA LEU A 28 3.97 -6.64 -3.73
C LEU A 28 4.65 -6.82 -2.37
N ALA A 29 5.89 -6.36 -2.22
CA ALA A 29 6.58 -6.37 -0.93
C ALA A 29 5.82 -5.55 0.13
N ALA A 30 5.31 -4.37 -0.24
CA ALA A 30 4.49 -3.56 0.66
C ALA A 30 3.20 -4.28 1.06
N ALA A 31 2.53 -4.96 0.12
CA ALA A 31 1.32 -5.73 0.41
C ALA A 31 1.60 -6.89 1.39
N VAL A 32 2.71 -7.60 1.22
CA VAL A 32 3.13 -8.67 2.15
C VAL A 32 3.42 -8.10 3.53
N VAL A 33 4.22 -7.05 3.63
CA VAL A 33 4.57 -6.42 4.92
C VAL A 33 3.33 -5.87 5.62
N ALA A 34 2.43 -5.21 4.88
CA ALA A 34 1.16 -4.71 5.42
C ALA A 34 0.25 -5.86 5.90
N SER A 35 0.19 -6.97 5.16
CA SER A 35 -0.59 -8.15 5.57
C SER A 35 -0.04 -8.79 6.85
N LEU A 36 1.28 -8.85 7.00
CA LEU A 36 1.92 -9.31 8.24
C LEU A 36 1.63 -8.36 9.40
N GLY A 37 1.69 -7.04 9.17
CA GLY A 37 1.30 -6.04 10.16
C GLY A 37 -0.17 -6.19 10.58
N ASN A 38 -1.07 -6.42 9.64
CA ASN A 38 -2.49 -6.68 9.91
C ASN A 38 -2.71 -7.99 10.66
N ALA A 39 -1.89 -9.03 10.40
CA ALA A 39 -1.92 -10.27 11.19
C ALA A 39 -1.58 -10.01 12.66
N VAL A 40 -0.57 -9.18 12.92
CA VAL A 40 -0.22 -8.78 14.31
C VAL A 40 -1.38 -8.03 14.96
N VAL A 41 -2.00 -7.08 14.25
CA VAL A 41 -3.16 -6.34 14.78
C VAL A 41 -4.33 -7.29 15.08
N ALA A 42 -4.63 -8.24 14.19
CA ALA A 42 -5.69 -9.22 14.40
C ALA A 42 -5.42 -10.11 15.63
N LEU A 43 -4.20 -10.61 15.78
CA LEU A 43 -3.82 -11.42 16.94
C LEU A 43 -3.93 -10.64 18.24
N LEU A 44 -3.51 -9.37 18.25
CA LEU A 44 -3.63 -8.51 19.42
C LEU A 44 -5.10 -8.19 19.74
N ALA A 45 -5.93 -7.98 18.73
CA ALA A 45 -7.37 -7.76 18.90
C ALA A 45 -8.05 -8.98 19.53
N LEU A 46 -7.78 -10.17 19.01
CA LEU A 46 -8.32 -11.43 19.55
C LEU A 46 -7.83 -11.68 20.98
N ALA A 47 -6.56 -11.44 21.24
CA ALA A 47 -5.97 -11.55 22.60
C ALA A 47 -6.59 -10.54 23.58
N ALA A 48 -7.00 -9.37 23.11
CA ALA A 48 -7.68 -8.34 23.89
C ALA A 48 -9.18 -8.59 24.08
N GLY A 49 -9.72 -9.68 23.51
CA GLY A 49 -11.13 -10.08 23.67
C GLY A 49 -12.06 -9.69 22.50
N ALA A 50 -11.50 -9.32 21.32
CA ALA A 50 -12.33 -9.23 20.12
C ALA A 50 -12.92 -10.60 19.78
N SER A 51 -14.12 -10.59 19.22
CA SER A 51 -14.80 -11.86 18.88
C SER A 51 -14.12 -12.56 17.71
N ASP A 52 -13.88 -13.86 17.85
CA ASP A 52 -13.41 -14.75 16.79
C ASP A 52 -14.45 -15.01 15.68
N LYS A 53 -15.72 -14.63 15.92
CA LYS A 53 -16.79 -14.72 14.93
C LYS A 53 -16.73 -13.63 13.86
N LEU A 54 -15.85 -12.63 14.00
CA LEU A 54 -15.68 -11.58 13.00
C LEU A 54 -14.72 -12.04 11.92
N ASP A 55 -15.23 -12.39 10.74
CA ASP A 55 -14.45 -12.85 9.59
C ASP A 55 -13.35 -11.86 9.19
N ALA A 56 -13.59 -10.55 9.34
CA ALA A 56 -12.63 -9.51 8.98
C ALA A 56 -11.30 -9.58 9.77
N LEU A 57 -11.26 -10.25 10.92
CA LEU A 57 -10.02 -10.49 11.69
C LEU A 57 -9.28 -11.77 11.24
N HIS A 58 -9.81 -12.52 10.29
CA HIS A 58 -9.17 -13.73 9.80
C HIS A 58 -8.38 -13.50 8.51
N PRO A 59 -7.22 -14.19 8.32
CA PRO A 59 -6.36 -14.00 7.16
C PRO A 59 -7.05 -14.11 5.80
N PRO A 60 -8.00 -15.05 5.58
CA PRO A 60 -8.69 -15.15 4.29
C PRO A 60 -9.50 -13.91 3.91
N ALA A 61 -9.94 -13.12 4.89
CA ALA A 61 -10.71 -11.90 4.65
C ALA A 61 -9.79 -10.67 4.49
N TYR A 62 -8.92 -10.38 5.48
CA TYR A 62 -8.12 -9.15 5.42
C TYR A 62 -6.97 -9.20 4.42
N ALA A 63 -6.35 -10.37 4.18
CA ALA A 63 -5.16 -10.42 3.33
C ALA A 63 -5.45 -10.05 1.86
N PRO A 64 -6.47 -10.59 1.18
CA PRO A 64 -6.85 -10.16 -0.16
C PRO A 64 -7.19 -8.67 -0.22
N LEU A 65 -7.95 -8.16 0.76
CA LEU A 65 -8.32 -6.74 0.83
C LEU A 65 -7.09 -5.84 1.02
N THR A 66 -6.11 -6.26 1.82
CA THR A 66 -4.83 -5.56 1.99
C THR A 66 -4.06 -5.48 0.67
N VAL A 67 -3.99 -6.59 -0.08
CA VAL A 67 -3.34 -6.62 -1.40
C VAL A 67 -4.06 -5.69 -2.37
N ILE A 68 -5.38 -5.81 -2.48
CA ILE A 68 -6.21 -4.97 -3.37
C ILE A 68 -6.04 -3.50 -2.99
N GLY A 69 -6.16 -3.15 -1.71
CA GLY A 69 -6.01 -1.78 -1.22
C GLY A 69 -4.62 -1.21 -1.52
N THR A 70 -3.56 -2.00 -1.33
CA THR A 70 -2.19 -1.60 -1.65
C THR A 70 -2.00 -1.38 -3.16
N VAL A 71 -2.56 -2.23 -4.01
CA VAL A 71 -2.48 -2.06 -5.47
C VAL A 71 -3.27 -0.84 -5.92
N LEU A 72 -4.52 -0.68 -5.46
CA LEU A 72 -5.34 0.49 -5.78
C LEU A 72 -4.70 1.80 -5.29
N GLY A 73 -4.07 1.78 -4.12
CA GLY A 73 -3.29 2.90 -3.59
C GLY A 73 -2.12 3.26 -4.51
N ALA A 74 -1.39 2.27 -5.04
CA ALA A 74 -0.30 2.50 -6.00
C ALA A 74 -0.81 3.09 -7.32
N VAL A 75 -1.94 2.59 -7.83
CA VAL A 75 -2.60 3.14 -9.03
C VAL A 75 -3.04 4.60 -8.79
N GLY A 76 -3.70 4.87 -7.66
CA GLY A 76 -4.09 6.23 -7.27
C GLY A 76 -2.90 7.17 -7.14
N TRP A 77 -1.80 6.71 -6.52
CA TRP A 77 -0.55 7.46 -6.41
C TRP A 77 0.03 7.79 -7.80
N ALA A 78 0.09 6.79 -8.69
CA ALA A 78 0.58 6.97 -10.06
C ALA A 78 -0.32 7.94 -10.86
N ALA A 79 -1.63 7.85 -10.70
CA ALA A 79 -2.59 8.76 -11.34
C ALA A 79 -2.39 10.21 -10.87
N VAL A 80 -2.31 10.46 -9.56
CA VAL A 80 -2.05 11.80 -9.02
C VAL A 80 -0.72 12.33 -9.52
N ARG A 81 0.33 11.49 -9.53
CA ARG A 81 1.65 11.85 -10.05
C ARG A 81 1.60 12.25 -11.53
N HIS A 82 0.76 11.59 -12.33
CA HIS A 82 0.67 11.80 -13.78
C HIS A 82 -0.20 13.01 -14.15
N PHE A 83 -1.34 13.17 -13.50
CA PHE A 83 -2.34 14.17 -13.88
C PHE A 83 -2.27 15.47 -13.09
N SER A 84 -1.60 15.49 -11.92
CA SER A 84 -1.55 16.68 -11.09
C SER A 84 -0.31 17.54 -11.40
N LYS A 85 -0.52 18.86 -11.44
CA LYS A 85 0.58 19.84 -11.53
C LYS A 85 1.35 19.96 -10.21
N GLN A 86 0.74 19.60 -9.07
CA GLN A 86 1.32 19.68 -7.73
C GLN A 86 1.08 18.37 -6.96
N PRO A 87 1.63 17.23 -7.40
CA PRO A 87 1.29 15.93 -6.86
C PRO A 87 1.65 15.79 -5.38
N ALA A 88 2.75 16.38 -4.92
CA ALA A 88 3.15 16.34 -3.52
C ALA A 88 2.11 17.04 -2.61
N ARG A 89 1.54 18.16 -3.06
CA ARG A 89 0.51 18.87 -2.31
C ARG A 89 -0.80 18.09 -2.26
N VAL A 90 -1.20 17.52 -3.40
CA VAL A 90 -2.43 16.71 -3.48
C VAL A 90 -2.31 15.48 -2.59
N LEU A 91 -1.22 14.70 -2.69
CA LEU A 91 -1.04 13.47 -1.92
C LEU A 91 -0.92 13.72 -0.42
N ARG A 92 -0.38 14.87 0.00
CA ARG A 92 -0.31 15.25 1.42
C ARG A 92 -1.69 15.30 2.09
N TRP A 93 -2.71 15.73 1.36
CA TRP A 93 -4.08 15.79 1.85
C TRP A 93 -4.90 14.55 1.48
N LEU A 94 -4.69 14.01 0.27
CA LEU A 94 -5.45 12.86 -0.21
C LEU A 94 -5.22 11.61 0.66
N VAL A 95 -3.96 11.35 1.05
CA VAL A 95 -3.64 10.14 1.84
C VAL A 95 -4.40 10.12 3.16
N PRO A 96 -4.31 11.13 4.05
CA PRO A 96 -5.07 11.09 5.30
C PRO A 96 -6.58 11.09 5.08
N VAL A 97 -7.09 11.78 4.06
CA VAL A 97 -8.53 11.76 3.73
C VAL A 97 -8.97 10.35 3.34
N VAL A 98 -8.23 9.66 2.48
CA VAL A 98 -8.55 8.28 2.08
C VAL A 98 -8.52 7.35 3.30
N VAL A 99 -7.54 7.48 4.18
CA VAL A 99 -7.46 6.67 5.41
C VAL A 99 -8.68 6.92 6.30
N VAL A 100 -9.06 8.18 6.52
CA VAL A 100 -10.24 8.51 7.34
C VAL A 100 -11.53 7.99 6.70
N VAL A 101 -11.69 8.16 5.39
CA VAL A 101 -12.87 7.64 4.66
C VAL A 101 -12.92 6.11 4.71
N SER A 102 -11.77 5.43 4.72
CA SER A 102 -11.72 3.96 4.83
C SER A 102 -12.22 3.44 6.18
N PHE A 103 -12.34 4.28 7.22
CA PHE A 103 -12.94 3.91 8.50
C PHE A 103 -14.47 3.85 8.48
N VAL A 104 -15.11 4.43 7.46
CA VAL A 104 -16.57 4.50 7.40
C VAL A 104 -17.24 3.12 7.45
N PRO A 105 -16.79 2.11 6.68
CA PRO A 105 -17.34 0.75 6.80
C PRO A 105 -17.15 0.14 8.19
N ASP A 106 -16.03 0.44 8.87
CA ASP A 106 -15.70 -0.13 10.17
C ASP A 106 -16.65 0.39 11.27
N LEU A 107 -17.17 1.61 11.10
CA LEU A 107 -18.19 2.17 12.01
C LEU A 107 -19.49 1.35 11.99
N GLY A 108 -19.79 0.65 10.90
CA GLY A 108 -20.92 -0.26 10.81
C GLY A 108 -20.86 -1.41 11.83
N LEU A 109 -19.66 -1.79 12.30
CA LEU A 109 -19.48 -2.80 13.33
C LEU A 109 -20.03 -2.38 14.70
N LEU A 110 -20.21 -1.08 14.93
CA LEU A 110 -20.76 -0.54 16.17
C LEU A 110 -22.28 -0.72 16.27
N SER A 111 -22.95 -1.00 15.15
CA SER A 111 -24.42 -1.15 15.10
C SER A 111 -24.93 -2.43 15.78
N GLY A 112 -24.05 -3.40 16.08
CA GLY A 112 -24.41 -4.70 16.61
C GLY A 112 -25.07 -5.66 15.60
N SER A 113 -25.24 -5.22 14.35
CA SER A 113 -25.85 -6.03 13.28
C SER A 113 -24.90 -7.04 12.65
N VAL A 114 -23.59 -6.85 12.83
CA VAL A 114 -22.55 -7.74 12.29
C VAL A 114 -22.13 -8.75 13.37
N PRO A 115 -22.22 -10.06 13.11
CA PRO A 115 -21.75 -11.08 14.05
C PRO A 115 -20.28 -10.86 14.45
N GLY A 116 -20.01 -10.79 15.75
CA GLY A 116 -18.66 -10.51 16.25
C GLY A 116 -18.22 -9.04 16.16
N GLY A 117 -19.10 -8.15 15.67
CA GLY A 117 -18.84 -6.70 15.67
C GLY A 117 -18.76 -6.13 17.09
N GLY A 118 -18.25 -4.91 17.19
CA GLY A 118 -18.11 -4.19 18.45
C GLY A 118 -17.00 -3.14 18.39
N PRO A 119 -16.83 -2.33 19.46
CA PRO A 119 -15.86 -1.24 19.45
C PRO A 119 -14.41 -1.71 19.24
N LEU A 120 -14.02 -2.79 19.90
CA LEU A 120 -12.65 -3.33 19.77
C LEU A 120 -12.37 -3.80 18.34
N ALA A 121 -13.34 -4.47 17.71
CA ALA A 121 -13.25 -4.91 16.33
C ALA A 121 -13.14 -3.72 15.38
N ALA A 122 -14.00 -2.70 15.53
CA ALA A 122 -13.98 -1.48 14.73
C ALA A 122 -12.62 -0.77 14.83
N VAL A 123 -12.12 -0.53 16.05
CA VAL A 123 -10.82 0.10 16.28
C VAL A 123 -9.69 -0.73 15.65
N SER A 124 -9.72 -2.05 15.77
CA SER A 124 -8.69 -2.92 15.19
C SER A 124 -8.65 -2.82 13.67
N LEU A 125 -9.79 -2.78 12.98
CA LEU A 125 -9.84 -2.60 11.53
C LEU A 125 -9.36 -1.20 11.12
N MET A 126 -9.72 -0.15 11.86
CA MET A 126 -9.17 1.20 11.63
C MET A 126 -7.64 1.21 11.76
N VAL A 127 -7.08 0.53 12.77
CA VAL A 127 -5.62 0.39 12.93
C VAL A 127 -5.01 -0.35 11.74
N MET A 128 -5.66 -1.39 11.21
CA MET A 128 -5.21 -2.08 10.00
C MET A 128 -5.11 -1.14 8.79
N HIS A 129 -6.06 -0.24 8.60
CA HIS A 129 -6.00 0.78 7.55
C HIS A 129 -4.78 1.71 7.71
N VAL A 130 -4.50 2.13 8.95
CA VAL A 130 -3.32 2.94 9.25
C VAL A 130 -2.03 2.16 8.98
N VAL A 131 -1.95 0.88 9.35
CA VAL A 131 -0.80 0.00 9.07
C VAL A 131 -0.55 -0.10 7.57
N VAL A 132 -1.60 -0.34 6.77
CA VAL A 132 -1.49 -0.38 5.31
C VAL A 132 -0.92 0.93 4.77
N ALA A 133 -1.45 2.07 5.20
CA ALA A 133 -0.96 3.39 4.76
C ALA A 133 0.48 3.65 5.20
N ALA A 134 0.85 3.28 6.44
CA ALA A 134 2.20 3.45 6.98
C ALA A 134 3.26 2.65 6.22
N VAL A 135 2.90 1.49 5.67
CA VAL A 135 3.79 0.66 4.84
C VAL A 135 3.78 1.11 3.39
N ALA A 136 2.60 1.34 2.83
CA ALA A 136 2.42 1.61 1.40
C ALA A 136 2.97 2.98 0.98
N VAL A 137 2.71 4.04 1.75
CA VAL A 137 3.10 5.41 1.38
C VAL A 137 4.63 5.59 1.27
N PRO A 138 5.46 5.15 2.23
CA PRO A 138 6.91 5.21 2.08
C PRO A 138 7.41 4.38 0.89
N THR A 139 6.79 3.23 0.63
CA THR A 139 7.13 2.39 -0.52
C THR A 139 6.83 3.12 -1.83
N TYR A 140 5.63 3.71 -1.98
CA TYR A 140 5.27 4.46 -3.19
C TYR A 140 6.21 5.65 -3.42
N ARG A 141 6.60 6.37 -2.37
CA ARG A 141 7.59 7.45 -2.49
C ARG A 141 8.93 6.99 -3.05
N ARG A 142 9.34 5.75 -2.76
CA ARG A 142 10.60 5.15 -3.24
C ARG A 142 10.49 4.64 -4.67
N VAL A 143 9.42 3.87 -4.98
CA VAL A 143 9.29 3.19 -6.28
C VAL A 143 8.59 4.04 -7.34
N LEU A 144 7.81 5.04 -6.92
CA LEU A 144 7.10 6.02 -7.75
C LEU A 144 7.43 7.45 -7.28
N PRO A 145 8.69 7.89 -7.37
CA PRO A 145 9.11 9.19 -6.88
C PRO A 145 8.33 10.32 -7.53
N LEU A 146 7.98 11.33 -6.74
CA LEU A 146 7.30 12.50 -7.25
C LEU A 146 8.26 13.39 -8.04
N PRO A 147 7.79 14.13 -9.07
CA PRO A 147 8.59 15.12 -9.76
C PRO A 147 9.11 16.16 -8.76
N ALA A 148 10.35 16.61 -8.94
CA ALA A 148 10.85 17.78 -8.25
C ALA A 148 9.98 18.98 -8.65
N GLY A 149 9.39 19.68 -7.67
CA GLY A 149 8.61 20.87 -7.89
C GLY A 149 9.50 22.07 -8.15
#